data_26a528fbe2e03f0986412d0426ff56b3
#
_entry.id   26a528fbe2e03f0986412d0426ff56b3
#
_cell.length_a   1.000
_cell.length_b   1.000
_cell.length_c   1.000
_cell.angle_alpha   90.00
_cell.angle_beta   90.00
_cell.angle_gamma   90.00
#
_symmetry.space_group_name_H-M   'P 1'
#
loop_
_entity.id
_entity.type
_entity.pdbx_description
1 polymer ?
#
loop_
_entity_poly.entity_id
_entity_poly.type
_entity_poly.pdbx_seq_one_letter_code
_entity_poly.pdbx_strand_id
1 'polypeptide(L)'
;YTLYQKYGCNMEFGGDDQWSNMLGGTELIRRKLGKDAYAMTINLLLNSEGKKMGKTQSGAVWLDPNKTSPFDFFQYWRNVADSDVLKCIRMLTFLPLEQIDEMDKWEGAKLNEAKEILAYELTKLVHGEEEAKKAKEASHALFAGGGVSAHMPTVEVTADDLYNDKLDIMAVLVKASLCESRSDARRAVQQGGVSVDGEKVTDISTSYMLDEFAGEGKVVKRGKKKFAKVISK
;
A
#
# COMPACT_ATOMS: atom_id res chain seq x y z
N TYR A 1 -24.49 -24.79 -8.65
CA TYR A 1 -25.60 -25.41 -9.40
C TYR A 1 -26.43 -24.36 -10.12
N THR A 2 -26.89 -23.33 -9.42
CA THR A 2 -27.69 -22.25 -10.00
C THR A 2 -26.93 -21.46 -11.07
N LEU A 3 -25.65 -21.19 -10.84
CA LEU A 3 -24.80 -20.51 -11.82
C LEU A 3 -24.59 -21.38 -13.07
N TYR A 4 -24.42 -22.68 -12.89
CA TYR A 4 -24.36 -23.62 -14.02
C TYR A 4 -25.62 -23.58 -14.86
N GLN A 5 -26.80 -23.66 -14.22
CA GLN A 5 -28.07 -23.67 -14.94
C GLN A 5 -28.37 -22.35 -15.65
N LYS A 6 -28.11 -21.20 -15.00
CA LYS A 6 -28.46 -19.89 -15.54
C LYS A 6 -27.47 -19.36 -16.57
N TYR A 7 -26.19 -19.65 -16.38
CA TYR A 7 -25.11 -18.99 -17.11
C TYR A 7 -24.11 -19.97 -17.76
N GLY A 8 -24.30 -21.27 -17.58
CA GLY A 8 -23.33 -22.27 -18.06
C GLY A 8 -22.01 -22.23 -17.35
N CYS A 9 -21.95 -21.61 -16.17
CA CYS A 9 -20.73 -21.51 -15.36
C CYS A 9 -20.34 -22.90 -14.85
N ASN A 10 -19.24 -23.45 -15.37
CA ASN A 10 -18.80 -24.80 -15.11
C ASN A 10 -17.45 -24.87 -14.38
N MET A 11 -16.88 -23.73 -13.97
CA MET A 11 -15.60 -23.69 -13.27
C MET A 11 -15.62 -22.63 -12.17
N GLU A 12 -15.06 -22.99 -11.01
CA GLU A 12 -14.90 -22.10 -9.87
C GLU A 12 -13.46 -22.07 -9.39
N PHE A 13 -12.95 -20.89 -9.06
CA PHE A 13 -11.64 -20.66 -8.48
C PHE A 13 -11.76 -20.16 -7.06
N GLY A 14 -10.92 -20.63 -6.16
CA GLY A 14 -10.89 -20.16 -4.77
C GLY A 14 -9.57 -20.38 -4.07
N GLY A 15 -9.49 -19.96 -2.84
CA GLY A 15 -8.39 -20.36 -1.96
C GLY A 15 -8.48 -21.82 -1.58
N ASP A 16 -7.38 -22.42 -1.18
CA ASP A 16 -7.31 -23.82 -0.77
C ASP A 16 -8.21 -24.14 0.44
N ASP A 17 -8.53 -23.14 1.27
CA ASP A 17 -9.52 -23.23 2.35
C ASP A 17 -10.96 -23.41 1.83
N GLN A 18 -11.25 -23.18 0.55
CA GLN A 18 -12.57 -23.32 -0.08
C GLN A 18 -12.75 -24.66 -0.81
N TRP A 19 -11.73 -25.51 -0.85
CA TRP A 19 -11.75 -26.77 -1.63
C TRP A 19 -13.00 -27.62 -1.38
N SER A 20 -13.30 -27.93 -0.11
CA SER A 20 -14.46 -28.76 0.25
C SER A 20 -15.80 -28.13 -0.15
N ASN A 21 -15.93 -26.79 -0.07
CA ASN A 21 -17.13 -26.10 -0.48
C ASN A 21 -17.36 -26.21 -2.00
N MET A 22 -16.29 -26.05 -2.80
CA MET A 22 -16.36 -26.17 -4.25
C MET A 22 -16.66 -27.59 -4.70
N LEU A 23 -16.08 -28.61 -4.03
CA LEU A 23 -16.40 -30.01 -4.32
C LEU A 23 -17.88 -30.34 -4.10
N GLY A 24 -18.52 -29.75 -3.07
CA GLY A 24 -19.95 -29.86 -2.87
C GLY A 24 -20.76 -29.38 -4.08
N GLY A 25 -20.32 -28.29 -4.73
CA GLY A 25 -20.93 -27.73 -5.92
C GLY A 25 -20.73 -28.63 -7.15
N THR A 26 -19.51 -29.08 -7.41
CA THR A 26 -19.21 -29.97 -8.56
C THR A 26 -19.98 -31.29 -8.46
N GLU A 27 -20.03 -31.89 -7.27
CA GLU A 27 -20.74 -33.14 -7.03
C GLU A 27 -22.25 -32.96 -7.17
N LEU A 28 -22.83 -31.83 -6.73
CA LEU A 28 -24.24 -31.54 -6.88
C LEU A 28 -24.63 -31.41 -8.38
N ILE A 29 -23.80 -30.75 -9.18
CA ILE A 29 -24.00 -30.63 -10.64
C ILE A 29 -23.95 -32.01 -11.27
N ARG A 30 -22.95 -32.83 -10.92
CA ARG A 30 -22.82 -34.21 -11.43
C ARG A 30 -24.06 -35.04 -11.13
N ARG A 31 -24.53 -35.02 -9.89
CA ARG A 31 -25.68 -35.82 -9.47
C ARG A 31 -27.02 -35.35 -10.04
N LYS A 32 -27.21 -34.04 -10.13
CA LYS A 32 -28.50 -33.44 -10.57
C LYS A 32 -28.63 -33.33 -12.08
N LEU A 33 -27.53 -33.08 -12.79
CA LEU A 33 -27.55 -32.77 -14.22
C LEU A 33 -26.81 -33.81 -15.06
N GLY A 34 -26.06 -34.73 -14.47
CA GLY A 34 -25.18 -35.63 -15.19
C GLY A 34 -24.09 -34.89 -15.99
N LYS A 35 -23.66 -33.71 -15.51
CA LYS A 35 -22.69 -32.86 -16.19
C LYS A 35 -21.44 -32.66 -15.32
N ASP A 36 -20.34 -32.30 -15.97
CA ASP A 36 -19.09 -32.02 -15.32
C ASP A 36 -18.99 -30.52 -14.95
N ALA A 37 -18.43 -30.28 -13.80
CA ALA A 37 -17.99 -28.95 -13.37
C ALA A 37 -16.64 -29.09 -12.64
N TYR A 38 -15.85 -28.04 -12.68
CA TYR A 38 -14.45 -28.05 -12.27
C TYR A 38 -14.20 -27.06 -11.15
N ALA A 39 -13.30 -27.43 -10.25
CA ALA A 39 -12.83 -26.54 -9.18
C ALA A 39 -11.30 -26.48 -9.23
N MET A 40 -10.79 -25.30 -8.99
CA MET A 40 -9.34 -25.07 -8.88
C MET A 40 -9.05 -24.18 -7.68
N THR A 41 -8.09 -24.58 -6.87
CA THR A 41 -7.65 -23.79 -5.71
C THR A 41 -6.24 -23.25 -5.92
N ILE A 42 -6.00 -22.12 -5.30
CA ILE A 42 -4.70 -21.43 -5.25
C ILE A 42 -4.34 -21.29 -3.78
N ASN A 43 -3.07 -21.53 -3.44
CA ASN A 43 -2.57 -21.35 -2.09
C ASN A 43 -2.86 -19.94 -1.60
N LEU A 44 -3.29 -19.81 -0.34
CA LEU A 44 -3.50 -18.51 0.28
C LEU A 44 -2.20 -17.69 0.30
N LEU A 45 -2.32 -16.43 -0.07
CA LEU A 45 -1.22 -15.48 0.05
C LEU A 45 -1.07 -15.08 1.53
N LEU A 46 -0.12 -15.72 2.19
CA LEU A 46 0.25 -15.45 3.58
C LEU A 46 1.60 -14.73 3.61
N ASN A 47 1.76 -13.83 4.58
CA ASN A 47 3.08 -13.28 4.88
C ASN A 47 3.93 -14.31 5.66
N SER A 48 5.20 -13.98 5.91
CA SER A 48 6.16 -14.81 6.66
C SER A 48 5.72 -15.14 8.09
N GLU A 49 4.76 -14.39 8.66
CA GLU A 49 4.15 -14.65 9.96
C GLU A 49 2.92 -15.58 9.88
N GLY A 50 2.57 -16.07 8.69
CA GLY A 50 1.38 -16.90 8.47
C GLY A 50 0.05 -16.13 8.45
N LYS A 51 0.07 -14.80 8.40
CA LYS A 51 -1.13 -13.96 8.33
C LYS A 51 -1.51 -13.68 6.87
N LYS A 52 -2.82 -13.64 6.59
CA LYS A 52 -3.32 -13.27 5.25
C LYS A 52 -2.83 -11.87 4.86
N MET A 53 -2.23 -11.74 3.67
CA MET A 53 -1.81 -10.45 3.13
C MET A 53 -3.02 -9.60 2.67
N GLY A 54 -2.80 -8.29 2.52
CA GLY A 54 -3.86 -7.33 2.16
C GLY A 54 -4.72 -6.83 3.32
N LYS A 55 -4.60 -7.43 4.52
CA LYS A 55 -5.21 -6.92 5.75
C LYS A 55 -4.12 -6.44 6.69
N THR A 56 -4.04 -5.13 6.90
CA THR A 56 -3.09 -4.51 7.85
C THR A 56 -3.80 -4.18 9.17
N GLN A 57 -3.05 -3.87 10.23
CA GLN A 57 -3.63 -3.35 11.48
C GLN A 57 -4.37 -2.01 11.27
N SER A 58 -4.00 -1.26 10.23
CA SER A 58 -4.62 0.01 9.83
C SER A 58 -5.72 -0.12 8.76
N GLY A 59 -6.16 -1.35 8.44
CA GLY A 59 -7.20 -1.60 7.44
C GLY A 59 -6.75 -2.45 6.25
N ALA A 60 -7.59 -2.54 5.23
CA ALA A 60 -7.27 -3.25 4.00
C ALA A 60 -6.54 -2.33 3.00
N VAL A 61 -5.68 -2.91 2.17
CA VAL A 61 -5.15 -2.25 0.97
C VAL A 61 -6.16 -2.47 -0.14
N TRP A 62 -6.77 -1.38 -0.60
CA TRP A 62 -7.85 -1.42 -1.59
C TRP A 62 -7.30 -1.26 -3.01
N LEU A 63 -7.98 -1.90 -3.97
CA LEU A 63 -7.72 -1.68 -5.40
C LEU A 63 -8.38 -0.38 -5.91
N ASP A 64 -9.37 0.13 -5.20
CA ASP A 64 -10.04 1.39 -5.49
C ASP A 64 -9.11 2.57 -5.15
N PRO A 65 -8.72 3.41 -6.14
CA PRO A 65 -7.80 4.53 -5.93
C PRO A 65 -8.35 5.62 -5.00
N ASN A 66 -9.67 5.66 -4.78
CA ASN A 66 -10.28 6.59 -3.84
C ASN A 66 -10.14 6.14 -2.37
N LYS A 67 -9.80 4.87 -2.14
CA LYS A 67 -9.62 4.29 -0.79
C LYS A 67 -8.15 4.05 -0.45
N THR A 68 -7.35 3.65 -1.43
CA THR A 68 -5.89 3.51 -1.34
C THR A 68 -5.32 4.15 -2.60
N SER A 69 -4.61 5.26 -2.46
CA SER A 69 -4.03 5.93 -3.60
C SER A 69 -3.04 5.01 -4.35
N PRO A 70 -2.82 5.19 -5.66
CA PRO A 70 -1.80 4.43 -6.40
C PRO A 70 -0.41 4.52 -5.76
N PHE A 71 -0.08 5.66 -5.16
CA PHE A 71 1.16 5.85 -4.42
C PHE A 71 1.22 5.01 -3.14
N ASP A 72 0.16 5.01 -2.31
CA ASP A 72 0.11 4.20 -1.08
C ASP A 72 0.08 2.70 -1.42
N PHE A 73 -0.60 2.33 -2.50
CA PHE A 73 -0.60 0.96 -3.04
C PHE A 73 0.81 0.53 -3.44
N PHE A 74 1.54 1.37 -4.18
CA PHE A 74 2.93 1.14 -4.53
C PHE A 74 3.82 1.00 -3.29
N GLN A 75 3.68 1.90 -2.31
CA GLN A 75 4.45 1.87 -1.07
C GLN A 75 4.16 0.62 -0.23
N TYR A 76 2.93 0.15 -0.20
CA TYR A 76 2.60 -1.09 0.49
C TYR A 76 3.42 -2.26 -0.07
N TRP A 77 3.45 -2.45 -1.38
CA TRP A 77 4.18 -3.53 -2.03
C TRP A 77 5.70 -3.35 -1.96
N ARG A 78 6.18 -2.12 -2.02
CA ARG A 78 7.60 -1.81 -1.85
C ARG A 78 8.10 -2.07 -0.42
N ASN A 79 7.22 -2.14 0.56
CA ASN A 79 7.55 -2.36 1.97
C ASN A 79 7.23 -3.78 2.48
N VAL A 80 7.00 -4.75 1.58
CA VAL A 80 6.88 -6.16 1.98
C VAL A 80 8.19 -6.67 2.59
N ALA A 81 8.09 -7.71 3.42
CA ALA A 81 9.28 -8.33 4.00
C ALA A 81 10.18 -8.97 2.92
N ASP A 82 11.49 -8.99 3.16
CA ASP A 82 12.46 -9.61 2.24
C ASP A 82 12.12 -11.08 1.97
N SER A 83 11.64 -11.79 2.99
CA SER A 83 11.19 -13.18 2.91
C SER A 83 9.95 -13.41 2.06
N ASP A 84 9.18 -12.35 1.77
CA ASP A 84 7.90 -12.47 1.08
C ASP A 84 7.94 -11.98 -0.37
N VAL A 85 8.93 -11.15 -0.73
CA VAL A 85 8.94 -10.44 -2.00
C VAL A 85 8.95 -11.35 -3.22
N LEU A 86 9.83 -12.36 -3.23
CA LEU A 86 9.96 -13.28 -4.38
C LEU A 86 8.72 -14.18 -4.54
N LYS A 87 8.15 -14.62 -3.41
CA LYS A 87 6.87 -15.32 -3.40
C LYS A 87 5.75 -14.46 -4.00
N CYS A 88 5.67 -13.18 -3.60
CA CYS A 88 4.68 -12.25 -4.14
C CYS A 88 4.88 -12.02 -5.64
N ILE A 89 6.12 -11.84 -6.10
CA ILE A 89 6.43 -11.70 -7.53
C ILE A 89 5.91 -12.92 -8.30
N ARG A 90 6.23 -14.12 -7.86
CA ARG A 90 5.83 -15.37 -8.52
C ARG A 90 4.31 -15.57 -8.55
N MET A 91 3.61 -15.16 -7.50
CA MET A 91 2.16 -15.39 -7.39
C MET A 91 1.31 -14.29 -8.02
N LEU A 92 1.79 -13.05 -8.09
CA LEU A 92 0.96 -11.88 -8.37
C LEU A 92 1.35 -11.11 -9.64
N THR A 93 2.50 -11.42 -10.25
CA THR A 93 2.94 -10.75 -11.47
C THR A 93 2.85 -11.66 -12.69
N PHE A 94 2.89 -11.07 -13.87
CA PHE A 94 2.98 -11.76 -15.16
C PHE A 94 4.38 -11.66 -15.77
N LEU A 95 5.40 -11.49 -14.94
CA LEU A 95 6.80 -11.51 -15.40
C LEU A 95 7.16 -12.91 -15.95
N PRO A 96 8.04 -12.98 -16.95
CA PRO A 96 8.55 -14.27 -17.45
C PRO A 96 9.17 -15.11 -16.34
N LEU A 97 8.92 -16.42 -16.34
CA LEU A 97 9.43 -17.31 -15.29
C LEU A 97 10.95 -17.30 -15.21
N GLU A 98 11.62 -17.23 -16.36
CA GLU A 98 13.08 -17.17 -16.44
C GLU A 98 13.65 -15.95 -15.69
N GLN A 99 12.94 -14.81 -15.78
CA GLN A 99 13.29 -13.60 -15.02
C GLN A 99 13.08 -13.79 -13.52
N ILE A 100 11.97 -14.42 -13.13
CA ILE A 100 11.67 -14.71 -11.72
C ILE A 100 12.69 -15.70 -11.14
N ASP A 101 13.06 -16.74 -11.88
CA ASP A 101 14.06 -17.75 -11.48
C ASP A 101 15.45 -17.12 -11.31
N GLU A 102 15.77 -16.08 -12.08
CA GLU A 102 16.99 -15.30 -11.86
C GLU A 102 16.90 -14.44 -10.58
N MET A 103 15.73 -13.86 -10.30
CA MET A 103 15.49 -13.11 -9.08
C MET A 103 15.55 -13.99 -7.81
N ASP A 104 15.23 -15.27 -7.90
CA ASP A 104 15.33 -16.20 -6.76
C ASP A 104 16.75 -16.33 -6.20
N LYS A 105 17.76 -15.91 -6.99
CA LYS A 105 19.18 -15.86 -6.56
C LYS A 105 19.57 -14.54 -5.89
N TRP A 106 18.62 -13.58 -5.80
CA TRP A 106 18.92 -12.25 -5.27
C TRP A 106 18.84 -12.25 -3.75
N GLU A 107 19.82 -11.59 -3.14
CA GLU A 107 19.95 -11.46 -1.68
C GLU A 107 20.33 -10.02 -1.30
N GLY A 108 20.15 -9.69 -0.04
CA GLY A 108 20.57 -8.43 0.55
C GLY A 108 19.99 -7.21 -0.17
N ALA A 109 20.84 -6.30 -0.64
CA ALA A 109 20.42 -5.05 -1.26
C ALA A 109 19.61 -5.25 -2.57
N LYS A 110 19.83 -6.35 -3.30
CA LYS A 110 19.07 -6.67 -4.52
C LYS A 110 17.58 -6.95 -4.25
N LEU A 111 17.21 -7.38 -3.04
CA LEU A 111 15.81 -7.54 -2.68
C LEU A 111 15.03 -6.22 -2.68
N ASN A 112 15.71 -5.08 -2.49
CA ASN A 112 15.06 -3.78 -2.64
C ASN A 112 14.67 -3.49 -4.09
N GLU A 113 15.47 -3.94 -5.06
CA GLU A 113 15.14 -3.88 -6.48
C GLU A 113 13.94 -4.79 -6.80
N ALA A 114 13.94 -6.03 -6.28
CA ALA A 114 12.81 -6.94 -6.41
C ALA A 114 11.51 -6.35 -5.84
N LYS A 115 11.57 -5.68 -4.69
CA LYS A 115 10.42 -4.98 -4.10
C LYS A 115 9.92 -3.83 -4.98
N GLU A 116 10.82 -3.11 -5.61
CA GLU A 116 10.45 -2.04 -6.53
C GLU A 116 9.78 -2.59 -7.79
N ILE A 117 10.32 -3.67 -8.35
CA ILE A 117 9.72 -4.39 -9.48
C ILE A 117 8.31 -4.89 -9.12
N LEU A 118 8.15 -5.55 -7.96
CA LEU A 118 6.86 -6.00 -7.47
C LEU A 118 5.86 -4.86 -7.36
N ALA A 119 6.26 -3.77 -6.71
CA ALA A 119 5.40 -2.60 -6.51
C ALA A 119 5.00 -1.96 -7.84
N TYR A 120 5.94 -1.85 -8.78
CA TYR A 120 5.68 -1.31 -10.10
C TYR A 120 4.71 -2.17 -10.91
N GLU A 121 4.97 -3.47 -11.01
CA GLU A 121 4.14 -4.39 -11.80
C GLU A 121 2.71 -4.48 -11.24
N LEU A 122 2.55 -4.53 -9.92
CA LEU A 122 1.22 -4.57 -9.31
C LEU A 122 0.47 -3.24 -9.45
N THR A 123 1.16 -2.11 -9.29
CA THR A 123 0.53 -0.79 -9.49
C THR A 123 0.15 -0.61 -10.95
N LYS A 124 0.99 -1.02 -11.89
CA LYS A 124 0.70 -1.02 -13.32
C LYS A 124 -0.52 -1.89 -13.66
N LEU A 125 -0.60 -3.08 -13.07
CA LEU A 125 -1.72 -4.00 -13.31
C LEU A 125 -3.06 -3.42 -12.82
N VAL A 126 -3.07 -2.74 -11.68
CA VAL A 126 -4.29 -2.27 -11.02
C VAL A 126 -4.68 -0.85 -11.43
N HIS A 127 -3.72 0.05 -11.54
CA HIS A 127 -3.94 1.49 -11.74
C HIS A 127 -3.43 2.01 -13.08
N GLY A 128 -2.80 1.16 -13.89
CA GLY A 128 -2.23 1.54 -15.17
C GLY A 128 -0.78 2.02 -15.08
N GLU A 129 -0.12 2.03 -16.25
CA GLU A 129 1.31 2.28 -16.34
C GLU A 129 1.70 3.71 -15.94
N GLU A 130 0.87 4.70 -16.27
CA GLU A 130 1.14 6.11 -15.94
C GLU A 130 1.17 6.32 -14.41
N GLU A 131 0.21 5.76 -13.69
CA GLU A 131 0.17 5.87 -12.23
C GLU A 131 1.32 5.09 -11.57
N ALA A 132 1.72 3.94 -12.15
CA ALA A 132 2.89 3.20 -11.67
C ALA A 132 4.19 4.00 -11.83
N LYS A 133 4.40 4.68 -12.97
CA LYS A 133 5.55 5.57 -13.20
C LYS A 133 5.57 6.72 -12.19
N LYS A 134 4.45 7.42 -12.04
CA LYS A 134 4.32 8.52 -11.08
C LYS A 134 4.62 8.06 -9.64
N ALA A 135 4.06 6.91 -9.23
CA ALA A 135 4.28 6.36 -7.89
C ALA A 135 5.75 5.97 -7.66
N LYS A 136 6.41 5.39 -8.67
CA LYS A 136 7.83 5.06 -8.63
C LYS A 136 8.70 6.31 -8.51
N GLU A 137 8.47 7.33 -9.34
CA GLU A 137 9.20 8.60 -9.30
C GLU A 137 9.02 9.31 -7.96
N ALA A 138 7.78 9.36 -7.45
CA ALA A 138 7.48 9.90 -6.14
C ALA A 138 8.20 9.13 -5.02
N SER A 139 8.24 7.81 -5.11
CA SER A 139 8.98 6.97 -4.17
C SER A 139 10.48 7.29 -4.18
N HIS A 140 11.09 7.41 -5.37
CA HIS A 140 12.51 7.73 -5.50
C HIS A 140 12.83 9.13 -4.94
N ALA A 141 12.00 10.14 -5.23
CA ALA A 141 12.18 11.49 -4.70
C ALA A 141 12.19 11.54 -3.16
N LEU A 142 11.40 10.69 -2.51
CA LEU A 142 11.37 10.57 -1.05
C LEU A 142 12.66 10.00 -0.44
N PHE A 143 13.35 9.11 -1.17
CA PHE A 143 14.55 8.45 -0.68
C PHE A 143 15.84 9.17 -1.08
N ALA A 144 15.80 10.02 -2.12
CA ALA A 144 16.96 10.77 -2.62
C ALA A 144 17.31 12.03 -1.83
N GLY A 145 16.65 12.29 -0.67
CA GLY A 145 17.05 13.36 0.23
C GLY A 145 16.27 14.68 0.09
N GLY A 146 14.95 14.64 -0.05
CA GLY A 146 14.11 15.82 0.20
C GLY A 146 13.43 16.45 -1.01
N GLY A 147 13.36 15.76 -2.14
CA GLY A 147 12.57 16.24 -3.27
C GLY A 147 11.06 16.12 -3.00
N VAL A 148 10.33 17.23 -3.11
CA VAL A 148 8.87 17.25 -3.13
C VAL A 148 8.41 16.66 -4.45
N SER A 149 7.83 15.45 -4.42
CA SER A 149 7.20 14.88 -5.62
C SER A 149 5.82 15.48 -5.82
N ALA A 150 5.50 15.89 -7.04
CA ALA A 150 4.18 16.40 -7.44
C ALA A 150 3.03 15.38 -7.21
N HIS A 151 3.35 14.12 -6.95
CA HIS A 151 2.40 13.00 -6.80
C HIS A 151 2.29 12.45 -5.37
N MET A 152 2.81 13.18 -4.38
CA MET A 152 2.69 12.85 -2.98
C MET A 152 1.27 13.16 -2.46
N PRO A 153 0.70 12.36 -1.54
CA PRO A 153 -0.53 12.76 -0.86
C PRO A 153 -0.38 14.19 -0.33
N THR A 154 -1.20 15.09 -0.85
CA THR A 154 -1.09 16.52 -0.52
C THR A 154 -2.28 16.91 0.33
N VAL A 155 -2.03 17.61 1.42
CA VAL A 155 -3.04 18.13 2.34
C VAL A 155 -2.91 19.64 2.42
N GLU A 156 -4.02 20.35 2.24
CA GLU A 156 -4.08 21.79 2.37
C GLU A 156 -4.35 22.17 3.83
N VAL A 157 -3.58 23.14 4.33
CA VAL A 157 -3.79 23.82 5.60
C VAL A 157 -4.21 25.26 5.34
N THR A 158 -5.12 25.75 6.15
CA THR A 158 -5.72 27.08 6.01
C THR A 158 -5.63 27.85 7.32
N ALA A 159 -6.03 29.12 7.30
CA ALA A 159 -6.09 29.95 8.51
C ALA A 159 -6.99 29.36 9.61
N ASP A 160 -8.01 28.57 9.23
CA ASP A 160 -8.93 27.92 10.19
C ASP A 160 -8.25 26.77 10.98
N ASP A 161 -7.13 26.28 10.51
CA ASP A 161 -6.35 25.22 11.18
C ASP A 161 -5.38 25.78 12.24
N LEU A 162 -5.24 27.11 12.30
CA LEU A 162 -4.30 27.77 13.21
C LEU A 162 -4.87 27.89 14.63
N TYR A 163 -3.98 27.80 15.60
CA TYR A 163 -4.23 28.18 16.99
C TYR A 163 -3.17 29.19 17.44
N ASN A 164 -3.60 30.41 17.83
CA ASN A 164 -2.71 31.53 18.11
C ASN A 164 -1.73 31.82 16.97
N ASP A 165 -2.26 31.97 15.76
CA ASP A 165 -1.52 32.22 14.51
C ASP A 165 -0.46 31.18 14.12
N LYS A 166 -0.49 30.00 14.74
CA LYS A 166 0.46 28.92 14.50
C LYS A 166 -0.24 27.57 14.33
N LEU A 167 0.39 26.71 13.57
CA LEU A 167 0.02 25.32 13.39
C LEU A 167 1.01 24.43 14.14
N ASP A 168 0.58 23.80 15.23
CA ASP A 168 1.44 22.89 15.97
C ASP A 168 1.65 21.57 15.22
N ILE A 169 2.79 20.92 15.42
CA ILE A 169 3.15 19.67 14.72
C ILE A 169 2.13 18.56 14.91
N MET A 170 1.42 18.52 16.03
CA MET A 170 0.40 17.48 16.27
C MET A 170 -0.84 17.74 15.41
N ALA A 171 -1.24 19.00 15.20
CA ALA A 171 -2.31 19.38 14.29
C ALA A 171 -1.93 19.03 12.84
N VAL A 172 -0.70 19.35 12.43
CA VAL A 172 -0.16 18.98 11.10
C VAL A 172 -0.27 17.47 10.87
N LEU A 173 0.19 16.65 11.83
CA LEU A 173 0.17 15.19 11.72
C LEU A 173 -1.24 14.59 11.62
N VAL A 174 -2.20 15.16 12.36
CA VAL A 174 -3.59 14.71 12.33
C VAL A 174 -4.26 15.15 11.02
N LYS A 175 -4.10 16.42 10.63
CA LYS A 175 -4.64 16.95 9.37
C LYS A 175 -4.11 16.21 8.16
N ALA A 176 -2.83 15.86 8.16
CA ALA A 176 -2.18 15.07 7.13
C ALA A 176 -2.55 13.57 7.18
N SER A 177 -3.46 13.15 8.06
CA SER A 177 -3.85 11.75 8.27
C SER A 177 -2.69 10.81 8.60
N LEU A 178 -1.58 11.37 9.06
CA LEU A 178 -0.42 10.60 9.50
C LEU A 178 -0.61 10.03 10.91
N CYS A 179 -1.48 10.66 11.71
CA CYS A 179 -1.87 10.21 13.04
C CYS A 179 -3.39 10.23 13.18
N GLU A 180 -3.94 9.29 13.94
CA GLU A 180 -5.39 9.18 14.17
C GLU A 180 -5.92 10.21 15.17
N SER A 181 -5.06 10.72 16.05
CA SER A 181 -5.40 11.71 17.08
C SER A 181 -4.20 12.51 17.52
N ARG A 182 -4.46 13.65 18.20
CA ARG A 182 -3.41 14.47 18.82
C ARG A 182 -2.58 13.69 19.85
N SER A 183 -3.19 12.76 20.58
CA SER A 183 -2.48 11.90 21.53
C SER A 183 -1.54 10.92 20.85
N ASP A 184 -1.94 10.38 19.69
CA ASP A 184 -1.11 9.53 18.85
C ASP A 184 0.05 10.32 18.22
N ALA A 185 -0.23 11.53 17.74
CA ALA A 185 0.78 12.45 17.22
C ALA A 185 1.83 12.84 18.29
N ARG A 186 1.39 13.15 19.51
CA ARG A 186 2.30 13.43 20.63
C ARG A 186 3.26 12.27 20.89
N ARG A 187 2.76 11.05 20.96
CA ARG A 187 3.60 9.86 21.14
C ARG A 187 4.59 9.67 19.99
N ALA A 188 4.15 9.86 18.75
CA ALA A 188 5.01 9.75 17.59
C ALA A 188 6.17 10.75 17.60
N VAL A 189 5.92 12.01 18.00
CA VAL A 189 6.95 13.05 18.15
C VAL A 189 7.91 12.70 19.28
N GLN A 190 7.41 12.34 20.47
CA GLN A 190 8.24 11.98 21.62
C GLN A 190 9.13 10.76 21.36
N GLN A 191 8.66 9.80 20.57
CA GLN A 191 9.43 8.63 20.17
C GLN A 191 10.44 8.95 19.04
N GLY A 192 10.48 10.20 18.57
CA GLY A 192 11.36 10.64 17.49
C GLY A 192 11.03 9.99 16.15
N GLY A 193 9.77 9.60 15.97
CA GLY A 193 9.26 9.00 14.75
C GLY A 193 8.77 10.00 13.70
N VAL A 194 8.96 11.31 13.92
CA VAL A 194 8.46 12.37 13.04
C VAL A 194 9.60 13.16 12.45
N SER A 195 9.51 13.50 11.17
CA SER A 195 10.40 14.48 10.51
C SER A 195 9.61 15.38 9.57
N VAL A 196 10.10 16.60 9.40
CA VAL A 196 9.60 17.62 8.47
C VAL A 196 10.77 18.02 7.57
N ASP A 197 10.61 17.92 6.27
CA ASP A 197 11.64 18.15 5.24
C ASP A 197 12.97 17.41 5.51
N GLY A 198 12.86 16.20 6.09
CA GLY A 198 14.00 15.37 6.47
C GLY A 198 14.58 15.65 7.85
N GLU A 199 14.28 16.79 8.46
CA GLU A 199 14.70 17.13 9.81
C GLU A 199 13.81 16.48 10.87
N LYS A 200 14.44 15.85 11.85
CA LYS A 200 13.74 15.13 12.91
C LYS A 200 13.10 16.10 13.91
N VAL A 201 11.80 15.92 14.15
CA VAL A 201 11.05 16.71 15.13
C VAL A 201 10.85 15.88 16.40
N THR A 202 11.41 16.34 17.51
CA THR A 202 11.34 15.66 18.83
C THR A 202 10.62 16.48 19.88
N ASP A 203 10.45 17.78 19.63
CA ASP A 203 9.74 18.68 20.53
C ASP A 203 8.26 18.79 20.16
N ILE A 204 7.39 18.44 21.08
CA ILE A 204 5.93 18.53 20.93
C ILE A 204 5.42 19.97 20.84
N SER A 205 6.21 20.94 21.27
CA SER A 205 5.89 22.39 21.18
C SER A 205 6.24 22.98 19.81
N THR A 206 6.86 22.22 18.92
CA THR A 206 7.19 22.66 17.57
C THR A 206 5.93 23.15 16.86
N SER A 207 5.97 24.34 16.32
CA SER A 207 4.88 24.98 15.59
C SER A 207 5.43 25.74 14.39
N TYR A 208 4.59 25.89 13.39
CA TYR A 208 4.91 26.50 12.09
C TYR A 208 3.95 27.67 11.83
N MET A 209 4.43 28.66 11.10
CA MET A 209 3.57 29.71 10.54
C MET A 209 2.94 29.18 9.24
N LEU A 210 1.79 29.72 8.85
CA LEU A 210 1.08 29.27 7.66
C LEU A 210 1.90 29.47 6.38
N ASP A 211 2.65 30.56 6.31
CA ASP A 211 3.51 30.90 5.18
C ASP A 211 4.68 29.92 4.96
N GLU A 212 5.08 29.19 6.00
CA GLU A 212 6.10 28.15 5.86
C GLU A 212 5.63 26.95 5.03
N PHE A 213 4.33 26.81 4.83
CA PHE A 213 3.73 25.81 3.94
C PHE A 213 3.39 26.36 2.54
N ALA A 214 3.74 27.61 2.25
CA ALA A 214 3.50 28.22 0.95
C ALA A 214 4.44 27.66 -0.14
N GLY A 215 4.06 27.82 -1.39
CA GLY A 215 4.85 27.39 -2.54
C GLY A 215 4.92 25.87 -2.68
N GLU A 216 6.11 25.29 -2.51
CA GLU A 216 6.29 23.85 -2.62
C GLU A 216 5.75 23.07 -1.42
N GLY A 217 5.42 23.76 -0.31
CA GLY A 217 4.97 23.13 0.92
C GLY A 217 6.07 22.36 1.66
N LYS A 218 5.68 21.60 2.70
CA LYS A 218 6.60 20.81 3.52
C LYS A 218 6.24 19.31 3.46
N VAL A 219 7.26 18.45 3.43
CA VAL A 219 7.09 17.00 3.50
C VAL A 219 7.15 16.54 4.95
N VAL A 220 6.04 16.05 5.46
CA VAL A 220 5.91 15.53 6.81
C VAL A 220 5.91 14.00 6.78
N LYS A 221 6.75 13.39 7.61
CA LYS A 221 6.89 11.92 7.71
C LYS A 221 6.59 11.42 9.11
N ARG A 222 5.93 10.25 9.19
CA ARG A 222 5.80 9.46 10.42
C ARG A 222 6.37 8.07 10.21
N GLY A 223 7.47 7.78 10.90
CA GLY A 223 8.22 6.54 10.73
C GLY A 223 8.80 6.41 9.32
N LYS A 224 8.95 5.16 8.87
CA LYS A 224 9.53 4.87 7.54
C LYS A 224 8.49 4.78 6.41
N LYS A 225 7.19 4.77 6.74
CA LYS A 225 6.14 4.32 5.80
C LYS A 225 5.03 5.34 5.53
N LYS A 226 4.85 6.34 6.37
CA LYS A 226 3.77 7.33 6.22
C LYS A 226 4.35 8.71 5.98
N PHE A 227 3.89 9.39 4.92
CA PHE A 227 4.27 10.76 4.60
C PHE A 227 3.15 11.49 3.86
N ALA A 228 3.15 12.78 3.98
CA ALA A 228 2.27 13.66 3.23
C ALA A 228 2.99 14.97 2.93
N LYS A 229 2.62 15.59 1.82
CA LYS A 229 2.96 16.97 1.51
C LYS A 229 1.89 17.87 2.14
N VAL A 230 2.31 18.85 2.88
CA VAL A 230 1.42 19.87 3.48
C VAL A 230 1.68 21.19 2.79
N ILE A 231 0.63 21.81 2.26
CA ILE A 231 0.70 23.11 1.58
C ILE A 231 -0.27 24.07 2.22
N SER A 232 0.04 25.37 2.22
CA SER A 232 -0.92 26.41 2.59
C SER A 232 -1.69 26.90 1.38
N LYS A 233 -2.95 27.23 1.61
CA LYS A 233 -3.81 27.88 0.63
C LYS A 233 -4.11 29.29 1.05
#